data_431997b0eb8dbb01ffdaa783603c274c
#
_entry.id   431997b0eb8dbb01ffdaa783603c274c
#
_cell.length_a   1.000
_cell.length_b   1.000
_cell.length_c   1.000
_cell.angle_alpha   90.00
_cell.angle_beta   90.00
_cell.angle_gamma   90.00
#
_symmetry.space_group_name_H-M   'P 1'
#
loop_
_entity.id
_entity.type
_entity.pdbx_description
1 polymer ?
#
loop_
_entity_poly.entity_id
_entity_poly.type
_entity_poly.pdbx_seq_one_letter_code
_entity_poly.pdbx_strand_id
1 'polypeptide(L)'
;KWLFKKAFVLKSQKWGRCMNSKLKTPAVEQLFEAVLSLENKDECFDFFEDVCTINELLSLAQRFEVAKMLREHKTYLDIAEKTGASTATISRVNRSLNYGNDGYDRVFKRLNMLEETEE
;
A
#
# COMPACT_ATOMS: atom_id res chain seq x y z
N LYS A 1 -9.62 -11.19 20.63
CA LYS A 1 -9.39 -10.62 19.27
C LYS A 1 -8.22 -9.65 19.19
N TRP A 2 -8.06 -8.78 20.18
CA TRP A 2 -6.96 -7.81 20.23
C TRP A 2 -5.59 -8.47 20.47
N LEU A 3 -5.52 -9.48 21.34
CA LEU A 3 -4.31 -10.25 21.66
C LEU A 3 -3.83 -11.10 20.48
N PHE A 4 -4.73 -11.60 19.65
CA PHE A 4 -4.40 -12.36 18.42
C PHE A 4 -3.78 -11.47 17.35
N LYS A 5 -4.30 -10.26 17.17
CA LYS A 5 -3.72 -9.28 16.23
C LYS A 5 -2.31 -8.86 16.67
N LYS A 6 -2.10 -8.66 17.97
CA LYS A 6 -0.80 -8.29 18.53
C LYS A 6 0.25 -9.40 18.39
N ALA A 7 -0.14 -10.64 18.62
CA ALA A 7 0.75 -11.80 18.45
C ALA A 7 1.11 -12.04 16.96
N PHE A 8 0.19 -11.79 16.04
CA PHE A 8 0.44 -11.90 14.61
C PHE A 8 1.38 -10.81 14.09
N VAL A 9 1.22 -9.57 14.55
CA VAL A 9 2.11 -8.45 14.22
C VAL A 9 3.53 -8.70 14.76
N LEU A 10 3.66 -9.22 15.98
CA LEU A 10 4.95 -9.56 16.56
C LEU A 10 5.67 -10.71 15.81
N LYS A 11 4.93 -11.68 15.30
CA LYS A 11 5.49 -12.77 14.49
C LYS A 11 5.98 -12.31 13.11
N SER A 12 5.31 -11.34 12.50
CA SER A 12 5.72 -10.82 11.20
C SER A 12 6.98 -9.95 11.28
N GLN A 13 7.31 -9.40 12.44
CA GLN A 13 8.53 -8.61 12.66
C GLN A 13 9.81 -9.45 12.70
N LYS A 14 9.73 -10.76 12.87
CA LYS A 14 10.90 -11.67 12.94
C LYS A 14 11.54 -12.00 11.60
N TRP A 15 10.97 -11.59 10.50
CA TRP A 15 11.44 -11.96 9.17
C TRP A 15 12.26 -10.84 8.52
N GLY A 16 13.38 -10.50 9.11
CA GLY A 16 14.54 -9.78 8.57
C GLY A 16 14.41 -9.02 7.25
N ARG A 17 13.33 -8.25 7.06
CA ARG A 17 13.20 -7.43 5.87
C ARG A 17 14.05 -6.17 6.01
N CYS A 18 14.75 -5.83 4.93
CA CYS A 18 15.42 -4.53 4.81
C CYS A 18 14.37 -3.42 4.81
N MET A 19 13.87 -3.06 5.99
CA MET A 19 13.14 -1.81 6.14
C MET A 19 14.12 -0.65 6.17
N ASN A 20 13.79 0.42 5.48
CA ASN A 20 14.55 1.65 5.61
C ASN A 20 14.63 2.05 7.10
N SER A 21 15.84 2.16 7.62
CA SER A 21 16.07 2.44 9.05
C SER A 21 15.43 3.75 9.52
N LYS A 22 15.21 4.70 8.61
CA LYS A 22 14.52 5.97 8.90
C LYS A 22 13.04 5.78 9.25
N LEU A 23 12.42 4.67 8.86
CA LEU A 23 11.03 4.34 9.17
C LEU A 23 10.88 3.60 10.49
N LYS A 24 11.98 3.08 11.05
CA LYS A 24 11.95 2.37 12.34
C LYS A 24 11.97 3.35 13.51
N THR A 25 10.89 4.07 13.68
CA THR A 25 10.71 4.99 14.81
C THR A 25 9.46 4.61 15.59
N PRO A 26 9.41 4.90 16.90
CA PRO A 26 8.19 4.67 17.69
C PRO A 26 6.98 5.40 17.12
N ALA A 27 7.16 6.58 16.54
CA ALA A 27 6.07 7.35 15.93
C ALA A 27 5.45 6.63 14.72
N VAL A 28 6.27 6.06 13.85
CA VAL A 28 5.79 5.29 12.69
C VAL A 28 5.10 4.00 13.13
N GLU A 29 5.66 3.31 14.12
CA GLU A 29 5.05 2.10 14.68
C GLU A 29 3.68 2.39 15.30
N GLN A 30 3.55 3.48 16.05
CA GLN A 30 2.28 3.91 16.62
C GLN A 30 1.25 4.25 15.54
N LEU A 31 1.67 4.89 14.46
CA LEU A 31 0.79 5.17 13.33
C LEU A 31 0.24 3.87 12.73
N PHE A 32 1.10 2.90 12.51
CA PHE A 32 0.67 1.60 11.96
C PHE A 32 -0.21 0.81 12.93
N GLU A 33 0.04 0.90 14.22
CA GLU A 33 -0.88 0.33 15.23
C GLU A 33 -2.26 1.00 15.13
N ALA A 34 -2.31 2.32 14.96
CA ALA A 34 -3.55 3.06 14.77
C ALA A 34 -4.29 2.61 13.50
N VAL A 35 -3.58 2.48 12.37
CA VAL A 35 -4.16 1.99 11.11
C VAL A 35 -4.71 0.57 11.27
N LEU A 36 -3.99 -0.31 11.94
CA LEU A 36 -4.43 -1.69 12.18
C LEU A 36 -5.63 -1.80 13.12
N SER A 37 -5.94 -0.75 13.88
CA SER A 37 -7.11 -0.71 14.75
C SER A 37 -8.41 -0.37 14.04
N LEU A 38 -8.32 0.15 12.80
CA LEU A 38 -9.48 0.54 12.01
C LEU A 38 -10.27 -0.70 11.56
N GLU A 39 -11.59 -0.66 11.70
CA GLU A 39 -12.44 -1.82 11.50
C GLU A 39 -13.25 -1.78 10.19
N ASN A 40 -13.46 -0.59 9.63
CA ASN A 40 -14.26 -0.41 8.42
C ASN A 40 -13.78 0.78 7.59
N LYS A 41 -14.37 0.96 6.41
CA LYS A 41 -14.00 2.05 5.49
C LYS A 41 -14.31 3.42 6.04
N ASP A 42 -15.43 3.57 6.74
CA ASP A 42 -15.83 4.87 7.29
C ASP A 42 -14.81 5.36 8.32
N GLU A 43 -14.32 4.47 9.17
CA GLU A 43 -13.24 4.78 10.10
C GLU A 43 -11.94 5.12 9.38
N CYS A 44 -11.65 4.47 8.26
CA CYS A 44 -10.50 4.81 7.43
C CYS A 44 -10.61 6.22 6.85
N PHE A 45 -11.78 6.58 6.31
CA PHE A 45 -12.01 7.94 5.82
C PHE A 45 -11.80 8.97 6.92
N ASP A 46 -12.42 8.78 8.07
CA ASP A 46 -12.33 9.71 9.20
C ASP A 46 -10.87 9.88 9.67
N PHE A 47 -10.17 8.77 9.86
CA PHE A 47 -8.79 8.80 10.35
C PHE A 47 -7.82 9.42 9.34
N PHE A 48 -7.88 9.00 8.09
CA PHE A 48 -6.95 9.50 7.07
C PHE A 48 -7.27 10.94 6.65
N GLU A 49 -8.52 11.35 6.70
CA GLU A 49 -8.89 12.75 6.48
C GLU A 49 -8.29 13.67 7.55
N ASP A 50 -8.22 13.20 8.80
CA ASP A 50 -7.61 13.95 9.90
C ASP A 50 -6.07 13.94 9.85
N VAL A 51 -5.47 12.82 9.50
CA VAL A 51 -4.01 12.63 9.54
C VAL A 51 -3.32 13.16 8.29
N CYS A 52 -3.93 13.00 7.13
CA CYS A 52 -3.36 13.38 5.84
C CYS A 52 -4.01 14.63 5.28
N THR A 53 -3.27 15.39 4.48
CA THR A 53 -3.89 16.35 3.58
C THR A 53 -4.66 15.62 2.48
N ILE A 54 -5.62 16.29 1.86
CA ILE A 54 -6.39 15.73 0.73
C ILE A 54 -5.43 15.29 -0.39
N ASN A 55 -4.44 16.12 -0.72
CA ASN A 55 -3.47 15.81 -1.79
C ASN A 55 -2.60 14.60 -1.45
N GLU A 56 -2.17 14.46 -0.19
CA GLU A 56 -1.40 13.28 0.25
C GLU A 56 -2.21 12.00 0.09
N LEU A 57 -3.46 12.00 0.52
CA LEU A 57 -4.32 10.83 0.39
C LEU A 57 -4.63 10.49 -1.06
N LEU A 58 -4.93 11.50 -1.89
CA LEU A 58 -5.15 11.30 -3.32
C LEU A 58 -3.91 10.77 -4.02
N SER A 59 -2.71 11.22 -3.62
CA SER A 59 -1.45 10.70 -4.16
C SER A 59 -1.23 9.23 -3.81
N LEU A 60 -1.55 8.84 -2.58
CA LEU A 60 -1.48 7.42 -2.18
C LEU A 60 -2.46 6.57 -2.98
N ALA A 61 -3.68 7.03 -3.14
CA ALA A 61 -4.71 6.35 -3.93
C ALA A 61 -4.29 6.20 -5.41
N GLN A 62 -3.71 7.26 -5.99
CA GLN A 62 -3.20 7.23 -7.37
C GLN A 62 -2.09 6.19 -7.53
N ARG A 63 -1.13 6.14 -6.62
CA ARG A 63 -0.05 5.14 -6.66
C ARG A 63 -0.58 3.71 -6.56
N PHE A 64 -1.58 3.50 -5.72
CA PHE A 64 -2.21 2.19 -5.57
C PHE A 64 -2.91 1.74 -6.86
N GLU A 65 -3.64 2.65 -7.50
CA GLU A 65 -4.29 2.40 -8.79
C GLU A 65 -3.27 2.13 -9.90
N VAL A 66 -2.20 2.93 -9.97
CA VAL A 66 -1.09 2.71 -10.91
C VAL A 66 -0.48 1.32 -10.72
N ALA A 67 -0.22 0.91 -9.49
CA ALA A 67 0.34 -0.41 -9.19
C ALA A 67 -0.57 -1.54 -9.69
N LYS A 68 -1.86 -1.42 -9.47
CA LYS A 68 -2.84 -2.39 -9.95
C LYS A 68 -2.80 -2.50 -11.48
N MET A 69 -2.84 -1.37 -12.18
CA MET A 69 -2.82 -1.35 -13.64
C MET A 69 -1.51 -1.90 -14.22
N LEU A 70 -0.37 -1.66 -13.55
CA LEU A 70 0.91 -2.27 -13.94
C LEU A 70 0.87 -3.79 -13.82
N ARG A 71 0.27 -4.33 -12.78
CA ARG A 71 0.09 -5.78 -12.61
C ARG A 71 -0.90 -6.38 -13.61
N GLU A 72 -1.84 -5.58 -14.11
CA GLU A 72 -2.74 -5.95 -15.21
C GLU A 72 -2.09 -5.81 -16.60
N HIS A 73 -0.80 -5.50 -16.65
CA HIS A 73 -0.01 -5.33 -17.87
C HIS A 73 -0.51 -4.20 -18.78
N LYS A 74 -1.07 -3.15 -18.21
CA LYS A 74 -1.44 -1.95 -18.96
C LYS A 74 -0.19 -1.16 -19.37
N THR A 75 -0.28 -0.46 -20.50
CA THR A 75 0.82 0.40 -20.97
C THR A 75 0.92 1.67 -20.11
N TYR A 76 2.08 2.29 -20.10
CA TYR A 76 2.27 3.57 -19.41
C TYR A 76 1.33 4.66 -19.92
N LEU A 77 1.05 4.66 -21.22
CA LEU A 77 0.11 5.62 -21.82
C LEU A 77 -1.31 5.43 -21.26
N ASP A 78 -1.80 4.19 -21.23
CA ASP A 78 -3.12 3.87 -20.68
C ASP A 78 -3.22 4.25 -19.20
N ILE A 79 -2.17 3.97 -18.43
CA ILE A 79 -2.11 4.29 -17.01
C ILE A 79 -2.15 5.81 -16.80
N ALA A 80 -1.34 6.56 -17.56
CA ALA A 80 -1.31 8.01 -17.49
C ALA A 80 -2.67 8.62 -17.83
N GLU A 81 -3.34 8.12 -18.86
CA GLU A 81 -4.68 8.61 -19.25
C GLU A 81 -5.72 8.35 -18.15
N LYS A 82 -5.72 7.15 -17.58
CA LYS A 82 -6.73 6.76 -16.60
C LYS A 82 -6.50 7.38 -15.21
N THR A 83 -5.26 7.47 -14.79
CA THR A 83 -4.92 7.88 -13.41
C THR A 83 -4.48 9.33 -13.30
N GLY A 84 -4.09 9.95 -14.40
CA GLY A 84 -3.46 11.27 -14.40
C GLY A 84 -2.04 11.27 -13.85
N ALA A 85 -1.46 10.09 -13.59
CA ALA A 85 -0.11 9.98 -13.06
C ALA A 85 0.93 10.39 -14.11
N SER A 86 1.99 11.07 -13.67
CA SER A 86 3.15 11.36 -14.51
C SER A 86 3.95 10.08 -14.79
N THR A 87 4.71 10.09 -15.89
CA THR A 87 5.62 8.99 -16.22
C THR A 87 6.60 8.70 -15.09
N ALA A 88 7.07 9.74 -14.40
CA ALA A 88 7.95 9.61 -13.25
C ALA A 88 7.27 8.85 -12.09
N THR A 89 6.01 9.14 -11.80
CA THR A 89 5.23 8.43 -10.79
C THR A 89 5.04 6.97 -11.18
N ILE A 90 4.66 6.70 -12.43
CA ILE A 90 4.46 5.32 -12.94
C ILE A 90 5.77 4.52 -12.83
N SER A 91 6.89 5.10 -13.25
CA SER A 91 8.21 4.46 -13.16
C SER A 91 8.60 4.16 -11.72
N ARG A 92 8.33 5.08 -10.79
CA ARG A 92 8.60 4.90 -9.37
C ARG A 92 7.78 3.75 -8.78
N VAL A 93 6.50 3.70 -9.09
CA VAL A 93 5.62 2.61 -8.64
C VAL A 93 6.07 1.27 -9.22
N ASN A 94 6.40 1.24 -10.51
CA ASN A 94 6.92 0.04 -11.16
C ASN A 94 8.19 -0.48 -10.49
N ARG A 95 9.10 0.43 -10.14
CA ARG A 95 10.31 0.08 -9.39
C ARG A 95 9.99 -0.51 -8.02
N SER A 96 9.02 0.06 -7.29
CA SER A 96 8.57 -0.48 -6.00
C SER A 96 7.95 -1.86 -6.13
N LEU A 97 7.20 -2.12 -7.21
CA LEU A 97 6.63 -3.44 -7.50
C LEU A 97 7.71 -4.50 -7.74
N ASN A 98 8.78 -4.15 -8.45
CA ASN A 98 9.79 -5.11 -8.87
C ASN A 98 10.92 -5.28 -7.85
N TYR A 99 11.26 -4.23 -7.11
CA TYR A 99 12.42 -4.19 -6.21
C TYR A 99 12.10 -3.75 -4.77
N GLY A 100 10.82 -3.58 -4.44
CA GLY A 100 10.39 -3.16 -3.11
C GLY A 100 10.16 -4.33 -2.16
N ASN A 101 9.23 -4.12 -1.22
CA ASN A 101 8.95 -5.04 -0.12
C ASN A 101 7.73 -5.95 -0.38
N ASP A 102 7.26 -6.05 -1.61
CA ASP A 102 6.09 -6.83 -2.02
C ASP A 102 4.77 -6.40 -1.34
N GLY A 103 4.73 -5.17 -0.83
CA GLY A 103 3.56 -4.65 -0.11
C GLY A 103 2.30 -4.56 -0.97
N TYR A 104 2.44 -4.08 -2.21
CA TYR A 104 1.32 -4.03 -3.16
C TYR A 104 0.78 -5.43 -3.49
N ASP A 105 1.66 -6.34 -3.85
CA ASP A 105 1.27 -7.70 -4.26
C ASP A 105 0.58 -8.47 -3.14
N ARG A 106 1.03 -8.28 -1.91
CA ARG A 106 0.40 -8.88 -0.72
C ARG A 106 -1.04 -8.39 -0.55
N VAL A 107 -1.27 -7.10 -0.69
CA VAL A 107 -2.61 -6.51 -0.59
C VAL A 107 -3.50 -6.97 -1.75
N PHE A 108 -3.00 -6.94 -2.97
CA PHE A 108 -3.75 -7.41 -4.14
C PHE A 108 -4.18 -8.87 -3.98
N LYS A 109 -3.28 -9.72 -3.52
CA LYS A 109 -3.56 -11.13 -3.27
C LYS A 109 -4.64 -11.33 -2.20
N ARG A 110 -4.52 -10.62 -1.08
CA ARG A 110 -5.50 -10.72 0.03
C ARG A 110 -6.88 -10.23 -0.35
N LEU A 111 -6.97 -9.24 -1.22
CA LEU A 111 -8.23 -8.65 -1.67
C LEU A 111 -8.77 -9.27 -2.96
N ASN A 112 -8.06 -10.22 -3.54
CA ASN A 112 -8.38 -10.81 -4.86
C ASN A 112 -8.62 -9.75 -5.93
N MET A 113 -7.76 -8.72 -5.97
CA MET A 113 -7.93 -7.57 -6.86
C MET A 113 -7.39 -7.80 -8.28
N LEU A 114 -6.57 -8.81 -8.46
CA LEU A 114 -6.03 -9.20 -9.77
C LEU A 114 -6.72 -10.48 -10.22
N GLU A 115 -7.19 -10.50 -11.45
CA GLU A 115 -7.68 -11.73 -12.05
C GLU A 115 -6.51 -12.71 -12.17
N GLU A 116 -6.71 -13.94 -11.69
CA GLU A 116 -5.76 -15.00 -11.98
C GLU A 116 -5.81 -15.20 -13.50
N THR A 117 -4.71 -14.85 -14.18
CA THR A 117 -4.52 -15.29 -15.55
C THR A 117 -4.38 -16.80 -15.49
N GLU A 118 -5.43 -17.51 -15.87
CA GLU A 118 -5.33 -18.93 -16.11
C GLU A 118 -4.28 -19.14 -17.20
N GLU A 119 -3.13 -19.66 -16.81
CA GLU A 119 -2.18 -20.22 -17.76
C GLU A 119 -2.68 -21.55 -18.29
#